data_200b9f39bf3ab033607485cf03a4c3e2
#
_entry.id   200b9f39bf3ab033607485cf03a4c3e2
#
_cell.length_a   1.000
_cell.length_b   1.000
_cell.length_c   1.000
_cell.angle_alpha   90.00
_cell.angle_beta   90.00
_cell.angle_gamma   90.00
#
_symmetry.space_group_name_H-M   'P 1'
#
loop_
_entity.id
_entity.type
_entity.pdbx_description
1 polymer ?
#
loop_
_entity_poly.entity_id
_entity_poly.type
_entity_poly.pdbx_seq_one_letter_code
_entity_poly.pdbx_strand_id
1 'polypeptide(L)'
;MKLEVEINVAEGTVDKHELEERVRKEAILALFADRKIPAGQAAHELGLERLDFMELLKQRGIPYVIYTPDDWEADIKAIKEFERRREIR
;
A
#
# COMPACT_ATOMS: atom_id res chain seq x y z
N MET A 1 4.49 12.31 -1.71
CA MET A 1 3.59 12.64 -0.60
C MET A 1 4.24 12.24 0.72
N LYS A 2 4.10 13.05 1.71
CA LYS A 2 4.60 12.74 3.05
C LYS A 2 3.42 12.81 4.02
N LEU A 3 3.15 11.69 4.67
CA LEU A 3 2.07 11.61 5.64
C LEU A 3 2.66 11.40 7.03
N GLU A 4 2.47 12.38 7.90
CA GLU A 4 2.90 12.29 9.29
C GLU A 4 1.67 12.13 10.17
N VAL A 5 1.75 11.21 11.11
CA VAL A 5 0.66 10.94 12.06
C VAL A 5 1.21 11.10 13.47
N GLU A 6 0.52 11.89 14.26
CA GLU A 6 0.85 12.08 15.67
C GLU A 6 -0.38 11.74 16.51
N ILE A 7 -0.21 10.84 17.46
CA ILE A 7 -1.29 10.38 18.32
C ILE A 7 -0.84 10.46 19.77
N ASN A 8 -1.69 11.01 20.60
CA ASN A 8 -1.46 11.05 22.04
C ASN A 8 -2.24 9.91 22.70
N VAL A 9 -1.54 8.98 23.32
CA VAL A 9 -2.15 7.85 24.03
C VAL A 9 -1.67 7.84 25.47
N ALA A 10 -2.48 7.24 26.34
CA ALA A 10 -2.10 7.08 27.74
C ALA A 10 -0.87 6.17 27.84
N GLU A 11 0.08 6.60 28.66
CA GLU A 11 1.32 5.86 28.86
C GLU A 11 1.03 4.44 29.37
N GLY A 12 1.71 3.46 28.78
CA GLY A 12 1.59 2.07 29.19
C GLY A 12 0.44 1.30 28.58
N THR A 13 -0.41 1.94 27.75
CA THR A 13 -1.54 1.24 27.12
C THR A 13 -1.17 0.60 25.80
N VAL A 14 -0.48 1.33 24.91
CA VAL A 14 -0.01 0.81 23.62
C VAL A 14 1.32 1.48 23.27
N ASP A 15 2.06 0.87 22.36
CA ASP A 15 3.24 1.50 21.80
C ASP A 15 2.78 2.61 20.85
N LYS A 16 3.12 3.84 21.18
CA LYS A 16 2.72 5.02 20.40
C LYS A 16 3.22 4.94 18.96
N HIS A 17 4.47 4.56 18.75
CA HIS A 17 5.05 4.47 17.42
C HIS A 17 4.33 3.42 16.57
N GLU A 18 4.08 2.25 17.16
CA GLU A 18 3.37 1.18 16.47
C GLU A 18 1.95 1.59 16.09
N LEU A 19 1.26 2.30 16.98
CA LEU A 19 -0.07 2.81 16.70
C LEU A 19 -0.07 3.85 15.59
N GLU A 20 0.90 4.78 15.61
CA GLU A 20 1.04 5.78 14.56
C GLU A 20 1.29 5.15 13.20
N GLU A 21 2.13 4.13 13.13
CA GLU A 21 2.40 3.42 11.88
C GLU A 21 1.15 2.69 11.37
N ARG A 22 0.37 2.12 12.26
CA ARG A 22 -0.89 1.47 11.87
C ARG A 22 -1.88 2.48 11.33
N VAL A 23 -2.04 3.61 12.00
CA VAL A 23 -2.94 4.68 11.54
C VAL A 23 -2.47 5.23 10.19
N ARG A 24 -1.16 5.43 10.02
CA ARG A 24 -0.59 5.87 8.75
C ARG A 24 -0.92 4.90 7.62
N LYS A 25 -0.75 3.61 7.85
CA LYS A 25 -1.07 2.57 6.88
C LYS A 25 -2.55 2.61 6.50
N GLU A 26 -3.43 2.67 7.47
CA GLU A 26 -4.86 2.71 7.21
C GLU A 26 -5.27 4.00 6.47
N ALA A 27 -4.63 5.13 6.79
CA ALA A 27 -4.88 6.39 6.10
C ALA A 27 -4.47 6.32 4.62
N ILE A 28 -3.34 5.70 4.32
CA ILE A 28 -2.88 5.52 2.93
C ILE A 28 -3.86 4.63 2.16
N LEU A 29 -4.31 3.55 2.77
CA LEU A 29 -5.29 2.66 2.15
C LEU A 29 -6.62 3.39 1.88
N ALA A 30 -7.05 4.23 2.83
CA ALA A 30 -8.27 5.03 2.66
C ALA A 30 -8.13 6.03 1.52
N LEU A 31 -6.98 6.70 1.42
CA LEU A 31 -6.71 7.65 0.33
C LEU A 31 -6.74 6.94 -1.03
N PHE A 32 -6.18 5.75 -1.10
CA PHE A 32 -6.23 4.97 -2.33
C PHE A 32 -7.67 4.54 -2.65
N ALA A 33 -8.42 4.06 -1.66
CA ALA A 33 -9.81 3.64 -1.84
C ALA A 33 -10.68 4.80 -2.32
N ASP A 34 -10.40 6.02 -1.85
CA ASP A 34 -11.11 7.24 -2.23
C ASP A 34 -10.59 7.84 -3.54
N ARG A 35 -9.66 7.16 -4.20
CA ARG A 35 -9.05 7.61 -5.46
C ARG A 35 -8.31 8.94 -5.34
N LYS A 36 -7.69 9.18 -4.19
CA LYS A 36 -6.89 10.38 -3.95
C LYS A 36 -5.43 10.21 -4.33
N ILE A 37 -4.93 8.98 -4.31
CA ILE A 37 -3.56 8.65 -4.71
C ILE A 37 -3.56 7.43 -5.62
N PRO A 38 -2.64 7.36 -6.59
CA PRO A 38 -2.53 6.19 -7.47
C PRO A 38 -1.89 5.00 -6.76
N ALA A 39 -2.08 3.81 -7.34
CA ALA A 39 -1.60 2.55 -6.75
C ALA A 39 -0.08 2.55 -6.53
N GLY A 40 0.70 3.07 -7.48
CA GLY A 40 2.15 3.13 -7.36
C GLY A 40 2.61 3.95 -6.17
N GLN A 41 1.97 5.10 -5.96
CA GLN A 41 2.29 5.96 -4.85
C GLN A 41 1.89 5.31 -3.51
N ALA A 42 0.71 4.70 -3.46
CA ALA A 42 0.24 4.03 -2.25
C ALA A 42 1.18 2.88 -1.87
N ALA A 43 1.54 2.03 -2.82
CA ALA A 43 2.47 0.93 -2.58
C ALA A 43 3.82 1.43 -2.10
N HIS A 44 4.33 2.49 -2.73
CA HIS A 44 5.61 3.09 -2.33
C HIS A 44 5.56 3.61 -0.88
N GLU A 45 4.50 4.32 -0.53
CA GLU A 45 4.34 4.85 0.82
C GLU A 45 4.23 3.75 1.88
N LEU A 46 3.69 2.60 1.49
CA LEU A 46 3.58 1.44 2.39
C LEU A 46 4.83 0.56 2.38
N GLY A 47 5.81 0.86 1.52
CA GLY A 47 7.02 0.05 1.39
C GLY A 47 6.74 -1.33 0.80
N LEU A 48 5.70 -1.46 -0.02
CA LEU A 48 5.28 -2.72 -0.61
C LEU A 48 5.56 -2.75 -2.11
N GLU A 49 5.87 -3.94 -2.62
CA GLU A 49 5.87 -4.18 -4.05
C GLU A 49 4.44 -4.26 -4.56
N ARG A 50 4.27 -4.06 -5.88
CA ARG A 50 2.93 -4.03 -6.49
C ARG A 50 2.09 -5.26 -6.16
N LEU A 51 2.66 -6.45 -6.26
CA LEU A 51 1.90 -7.68 -6.01
C LEU A 51 1.51 -7.82 -4.56
N ASP A 52 2.38 -7.43 -3.64
CA ASP A 52 2.07 -7.45 -2.21
C ASP A 52 0.97 -6.43 -1.89
N PHE A 53 1.01 -5.28 -2.53
CA PHE A 53 -0.02 -4.27 -2.38
C PHE A 53 -1.37 -4.77 -2.91
N MET A 54 -1.38 -5.41 -4.08
CA MET A 54 -2.60 -6.00 -4.65
C MET A 54 -3.19 -7.05 -3.72
N GLU A 55 -2.34 -7.89 -3.12
CA GLU A 55 -2.79 -8.91 -2.17
C GLU A 55 -3.39 -8.27 -0.92
N LEU A 56 -2.76 -7.20 -0.40
CA LEU A 56 -3.29 -6.46 0.74
C LEU A 56 -4.67 -5.90 0.45
N LEU A 57 -4.86 -5.31 -0.73
CA LEU A 57 -6.15 -4.76 -1.14
C LEU A 57 -7.21 -5.85 -1.21
N LYS A 58 -6.84 -7.00 -1.74
CA LYS A 58 -7.75 -8.14 -1.82
C LYS A 58 -8.20 -8.58 -0.43
N GLN A 59 -7.27 -8.67 0.51
CA GLN A 59 -7.59 -9.02 1.91
C GLN A 59 -8.52 -8.01 2.56
N ARG A 60 -8.42 -6.75 2.18
CA ARG A 60 -9.23 -5.67 2.74
C ARG A 60 -10.52 -5.40 1.97
N GLY A 61 -10.74 -6.11 0.87
CA GLY A 61 -11.91 -5.88 0.03
C GLY A 61 -11.91 -4.53 -0.69
N ILE A 62 -10.72 -3.98 -0.91
CA ILE A 62 -10.57 -2.70 -1.62
C ILE A 62 -10.32 -2.97 -3.09
N PRO A 63 -11.13 -2.42 -4.02
CA PRO A 63 -10.90 -2.63 -5.45
C PRO A 63 -9.57 -2.04 -5.90
N TYR A 64 -8.86 -2.78 -6.75
CA TYR A 64 -7.64 -2.28 -7.36
C TYR A 64 -8.01 -1.43 -8.57
N VAL A 65 -7.63 -0.15 -8.53
CA VAL A 65 -7.96 0.82 -9.56
C VAL A 65 -6.70 1.29 -10.26
N ILE A 66 -6.71 1.26 -11.58
CA ILE A 66 -5.61 1.76 -12.41
C ILE A 66 -5.97 3.17 -12.86
N TYR A 67 -5.17 4.15 -12.44
CA TYR A 67 -5.45 5.57 -12.70
C TYR A 67 -4.81 6.08 -13.99
N THR A 68 -3.65 5.53 -14.36
CA THR A 68 -2.86 6.03 -15.48
C THR A 68 -2.29 4.87 -16.30
N PRO A 69 -1.92 5.13 -17.58
CA PRO A 69 -1.18 4.13 -18.38
C PRO A 69 0.12 3.68 -17.73
N ASP A 70 0.80 4.58 -17.03
CA ASP A 70 2.05 4.24 -16.33
C ASP A 70 1.81 3.23 -15.22
N ASP A 71 0.71 3.36 -14.48
CA ASP A 71 0.32 2.39 -13.46
C ASP A 71 0.06 1.03 -14.10
N TRP A 72 -0.61 1.00 -15.25
CA TRP A 72 -0.87 -0.24 -15.98
C TRP A 72 0.43 -0.93 -16.38
N GLU A 73 1.37 -0.17 -16.95
CA GLU A 73 2.65 -0.72 -17.37
C GLU A 73 3.45 -1.27 -16.18
N ALA A 74 3.46 -0.54 -15.06
CA ALA A 74 4.14 -0.98 -13.86
C ALA A 74 3.55 -2.28 -13.33
N ASP A 75 2.22 -2.43 -13.36
CA ASP A 75 1.55 -3.62 -12.89
C ASP A 75 1.87 -4.82 -13.76
N ILE A 76 1.83 -4.66 -15.09
CA ILE A 76 2.17 -5.73 -16.02
C ILE A 76 3.62 -6.16 -15.83
N LYS A 77 4.52 -5.21 -15.68
CA LYS A 77 5.94 -5.50 -15.45
C LYS A 77 6.14 -6.29 -14.16
N ALA A 78 5.46 -5.89 -13.09
CA ALA A 78 5.55 -6.57 -11.81
C ALA A 78 5.05 -8.01 -11.89
N ILE A 79 3.93 -8.23 -12.59
CA ILE A 79 3.36 -9.55 -12.77
C ILE A 79 4.31 -10.46 -13.56
N LYS A 80 4.87 -9.94 -14.66
CA LYS A 80 5.82 -10.69 -15.48
C LYS A 80 7.08 -11.06 -14.70
N GLU A 81 7.58 -10.15 -13.89
CA GLU A 81 8.75 -10.40 -13.07
C GLU A 81 8.48 -11.47 -12.01
N PHE A 82 7.30 -11.45 -11.41
CA PHE A 82 6.89 -12.45 -10.45
C PHE A 82 6.79 -13.84 -11.10
N GLU A 83 6.19 -13.94 -12.28
CA GLU A 83 6.08 -15.19 -13.01
C GLU A 83 7.47 -15.75 -13.37
N ARG A 84 8.37 -14.89 -13.81
CA ARG A 84 9.73 -15.29 -14.13
C ARG A 84 10.46 -15.84 -12.91
N ARG A 85 10.30 -15.22 -11.74
CA ARG A 85 10.91 -15.72 -10.51
C ARG A 85 10.39 -17.10 -10.14
N ARG A 86 9.13 -17.36 -10.40
CA ARG A 86 8.53 -18.68 -10.13
C ARG A 86 9.11 -19.76 -11.05
N GLU A 87 9.42 -19.42 -12.28
CA GLU A 87 9.95 -20.36 -13.27
C GLU A 87 11.40 -20.76 -12.99
N ILE A 88 12.16 -19.91 -12.32
CA ILE A 88 13.59 -20.12 -12.07
C ILE A 88 13.85 -21.10 -10.91
N ARG A 89 12.86 -21.47 -10.16
CA ARG A 89 13.02 -22.40 -9.03
C ARG A 89 13.35 -23.81 -9.50
#